data_14224665eaf20102335b06b72ae94b1d
#
_entry.id   14224665eaf20102335b06b72ae94b1d
#
_cell.length_a   1.000
_cell.length_b   1.000
_cell.length_c   1.000
_cell.angle_alpha   90.00
_cell.angle_beta   90.00
_cell.angle_gamma   90.00
#
_symmetry.space_group_name_H-M   'P 1'
#
loop_
_entity.id
_entity.type
_entity.pdbx_description
1 polymer ?
#
loop_
_entity_poly.entity_id
_entity_poly.type
_entity_poly.pdbx_seq_one_letter_code
_entity_poly.pdbx_strand_id
1 'polypeptide(L)'
;CDGRGRIDEISMIGPFRQRIRKDCNSCRGSGRIVTDPCTICKGEGRSFQSSKVNFLISPGVRDGTRLRIRSQGESSTSINGNPGDLFIELDLEPHPWFERDGPDLLMALPLSYADLSLGADIEIPHLDSQDLRISVPPGSRPGDTILIPDRGLPSHRGIQNRGSVTAVLKLAMPKKNSRKMRKKISEIRDEMEEELETLENRILLEAKKRRRS
;
A
#
# COMPACT_ATOMS: atom_id res chain seq x y z
N CYS A 1 37.29 1.82 41.96
CA CYS A 1 36.54 0.65 41.40
C CYS A 1 37.46 -0.36 40.69
N ASP A 2 38.73 -0.07 40.56
CA ASP A 2 39.76 -0.94 39.92
C ASP A 2 39.29 -1.59 38.62
N GLY A 3 38.66 -0.79 37.80
CA GLY A 3 38.12 -1.22 36.47
C GLY A 3 36.78 -2.01 36.56
N ARG A 4 36.22 -2.26 37.72
CA ARG A 4 34.94 -3.04 37.86
C ARG A 4 33.71 -2.22 37.57
N GLY A 5 33.83 -0.91 37.47
CA GLY A 5 32.69 -0.01 37.23
C GLY A 5 31.80 0.24 38.47
N ARG A 6 31.93 -0.56 39.53
CA ARG A 6 31.08 -0.49 40.73
C ARG A 6 31.92 -0.42 41.99
N ILE A 7 31.42 0.26 42.97
CA ILE A 7 32.02 0.36 44.31
C ILE A 7 31.04 -0.18 45.35
N ASP A 8 31.55 -0.92 46.32
CA ASP A 8 30.78 -1.39 47.45
C ASP A 8 30.91 -0.36 48.58
N GLU A 9 29.82 0.25 48.97
CA GLU A 9 29.74 1.19 50.09
C GLU A 9 29.07 0.49 51.26
N ILE A 10 29.69 0.58 52.44
CA ILE A 10 29.11 0.04 53.66
C ILE A 10 28.34 1.16 54.32
N SER A 11 27.02 1.03 54.35
CA SER A 11 26.14 1.93 55.09
C SER A 11 25.75 1.30 56.42
N MET A 12 25.80 2.08 57.49
CA MET A 12 25.35 1.67 58.82
C MET A 12 23.92 2.23 59.01
N ILE A 13 22.97 1.36 59.20
CA ILE A 13 21.59 1.71 59.59
C ILE A 13 21.34 1.12 61.00
N GLY A 14 21.56 1.91 62.03
CA GLY A 14 21.55 1.44 63.38
C GLY A 14 22.65 0.40 63.67
N PRO A 15 22.36 -0.75 64.31
CA PRO A 15 23.36 -1.80 64.58
C PRO A 15 23.69 -2.67 63.36
N PHE A 16 23.01 -2.44 62.20
CA PHE A 16 23.16 -3.28 61.00
C PHE A 16 24.14 -2.67 60.01
N ARG A 17 25.04 -3.48 59.51
CA ARG A 17 25.94 -3.14 58.37
C ARG A 17 25.28 -3.65 57.08
N GLN A 18 24.93 -2.74 56.18
CA GLN A 18 24.43 -3.06 54.85
C GLN A 18 25.49 -2.71 53.82
N ARG A 19 25.80 -3.66 52.94
CA ARG A 19 26.67 -3.44 51.81
C ARG A 19 25.80 -3.02 50.62
N ILE A 20 25.96 -1.77 50.17
CA ILE A 20 25.24 -1.22 49.05
C ILE A 20 26.22 -1.13 47.88
N ARG A 21 25.86 -1.73 46.74
CA ARG A 21 26.64 -1.66 45.54
C ARG A 21 26.14 -0.48 44.67
N LYS A 22 26.99 0.49 44.45
CA LYS A 22 26.73 1.70 43.64
C LYS A 22 27.63 1.75 42.42
N ASP A 23 27.17 2.41 41.37
CA ASP A 23 28.05 2.70 40.22
C ASP A 23 29.16 3.67 40.63
N CYS A 24 30.36 3.44 40.11
CA CYS A 24 31.51 4.28 40.38
C CYS A 24 31.31 5.69 39.83
N ASN A 25 31.41 6.72 40.66
CA ASN A 25 31.17 8.10 40.22
C ASN A 25 32.22 8.58 39.18
N SER A 26 33.47 8.06 39.23
CA SER A 26 34.53 8.45 38.27
C SER A 26 34.31 7.88 36.90
N CYS A 27 33.81 6.64 36.75
CA CYS A 27 33.63 6.00 35.47
C CYS A 27 32.14 5.78 35.13
N ARG A 28 31.21 6.17 35.98
CA ARG A 28 29.75 6.04 35.81
C ARG A 28 29.32 4.63 35.38
N GLY A 29 29.92 3.62 36.01
CA GLY A 29 29.60 2.22 35.74
C GLY A 29 30.39 1.57 34.60
N SER A 30 31.12 2.33 33.76
CA SER A 30 31.82 1.81 32.59
C SER A 30 33.12 1.04 32.93
N GLY A 31 33.67 1.23 34.13
CA GLY A 31 34.98 0.66 34.53
C GLY A 31 36.19 1.29 33.87
N ARG A 32 36.02 2.22 32.97
CA ARG A 32 37.07 2.87 32.20
C ARG A 32 36.91 4.38 32.25
N ILE A 33 38.03 5.10 32.23
CA ILE A 33 38.05 6.57 32.16
C ILE A 33 38.80 6.92 30.88
N VAL A 34 38.18 7.73 30.04
CA VAL A 34 38.79 8.26 28.81
C VAL A 34 39.64 9.46 29.22
N THR A 35 40.95 9.32 29.16
CA THR A 35 41.89 10.39 29.52
C THR A 35 42.09 11.40 28.40
N ASP A 36 41.97 10.93 27.14
CA ASP A 36 42.07 11.77 25.95
C ASP A 36 40.88 11.51 25.03
N PRO A 37 39.82 12.32 25.13
CA PRO A 37 38.61 12.08 24.39
C PRO A 37 38.79 12.41 22.90
N CYS A 38 38.41 11.46 22.04
CA CYS A 38 38.38 11.65 20.59
C CYS A 38 37.50 12.87 20.22
N THR A 39 37.96 13.71 19.30
CA THR A 39 37.24 14.92 18.85
C THR A 39 35.90 14.61 18.17
N ILE A 40 35.74 13.42 17.56
CA ILE A 40 34.53 12.99 16.86
C ILE A 40 33.50 12.41 17.82
N CYS A 41 33.88 11.42 18.64
CA CYS A 41 32.92 10.71 19.51
C CYS A 41 32.92 11.20 20.96
N LYS A 42 33.82 12.14 21.36
CA LYS A 42 33.95 12.73 22.69
C LYS A 42 34.05 11.70 23.80
N GLY A 43 34.59 10.52 23.51
CA GLY A 43 34.72 9.42 24.45
C GLY A 43 33.56 8.40 24.45
N GLU A 44 32.49 8.62 23.67
CA GLU A 44 31.36 7.69 23.59
C GLU A 44 31.65 6.42 22.76
N GLY A 45 32.77 6.41 21.99
CA GLY A 45 33.14 5.28 21.13
C GLY A 45 32.29 5.12 19.88
N ARG A 46 31.34 6.04 19.65
CA ARG A 46 30.39 6.02 18.52
C ARG A 46 30.25 7.43 17.93
N SER A 47 30.01 7.50 16.64
CA SER A 47 29.69 8.74 15.94
C SER A 47 28.50 8.49 15.00
N PHE A 48 27.71 9.53 14.76
CA PHE A 48 26.65 9.48 13.75
C PHE A 48 27.27 9.51 12.36
N GLN A 49 26.92 8.54 11.55
CA GLN A 49 27.34 8.46 10.16
C GLN A 49 26.14 8.05 9.29
N SER A 50 25.95 8.74 8.18
CA SER A 50 24.95 8.34 7.19
C SER A 50 25.49 7.17 6.37
N SER A 51 24.73 6.10 6.27
CA SER A 51 25.04 4.95 5.41
C SER A 51 23.91 4.72 4.42
N LYS A 52 24.25 4.24 3.22
CA LYS A 52 23.28 3.83 2.22
C LYS A 52 23.08 2.32 2.32
N VAL A 53 21.86 1.90 2.52
CA VAL A 53 21.49 0.49 2.57
C VAL A 53 20.63 0.18 1.34
N ASN A 54 21.10 -0.74 0.50
CA ASN A 54 20.35 -1.22 -0.65
C ASN A 54 19.60 -2.49 -0.27
N PHE A 55 18.32 -2.54 -0.60
CA PHE A 55 17.49 -3.71 -0.38
C PHE A 55 16.52 -3.89 -1.54
N LEU A 56 16.05 -5.11 -1.72
CA LEU A 56 15.14 -5.49 -2.80
C LEU A 56 13.73 -5.67 -2.24
N ILE A 57 12.77 -5.01 -2.87
CA ILE A 57 11.35 -5.19 -2.58
C ILE A 57 10.80 -6.17 -3.63
N SER A 58 10.26 -7.30 -3.16
CA SER A 58 9.64 -8.28 -4.04
C SER A 58 8.31 -7.74 -4.59
N PRO A 59 8.00 -7.97 -5.88
CA PRO A 59 6.69 -7.63 -6.41
C PRO A 59 5.58 -8.35 -5.63
N GLY A 60 4.42 -7.69 -5.48
CA GLY A 60 3.29 -8.24 -4.75
C GLY A 60 3.37 -8.14 -3.22
N VAL A 61 4.39 -7.45 -2.68
CA VAL A 61 4.50 -7.20 -1.24
C VAL A 61 3.22 -6.57 -0.69
N ARG A 62 2.87 -6.89 0.56
CA ARG A 62 1.68 -6.35 1.23
C ARG A 62 2.01 -5.05 1.96
N ASP A 63 0.99 -4.23 2.12
CA ASP A 63 1.07 -3.08 3.00
C ASP A 63 1.42 -3.48 4.44
N GLY A 64 2.17 -2.63 5.16
CA GLY A 64 2.67 -2.92 6.50
C GLY A 64 3.72 -4.04 6.57
N THR A 65 4.25 -4.51 5.43
CA THR A 65 5.28 -5.55 5.44
C THR A 65 6.57 -5.02 6.05
N ARG A 66 7.09 -5.74 7.04
CA ARG A 66 8.36 -5.43 7.68
C ARG A 66 9.50 -6.26 7.07
N LEU A 67 10.48 -5.56 6.53
CA LEU A 67 11.72 -6.15 6.04
C LEU A 67 12.80 -6.03 7.12
N ARG A 68 13.51 -7.12 7.40
CA ARG A 68 14.63 -7.17 8.34
C ARG A 68 15.94 -7.25 7.56
N ILE A 69 16.80 -6.27 7.76
CA ILE A 69 18.16 -6.26 7.21
C ILE A 69 19.13 -6.49 8.36
N ARG A 70 19.79 -7.64 8.34
CA ARG A 70 20.67 -8.06 9.43
C ARG A 70 21.90 -7.15 9.54
N SER A 71 22.30 -6.84 10.77
CA SER A 71 23.51 -6.09 11.10
C SER A 71 23.63 -4.72 10.43
N GLN A 72 22.53 -4.10 10.04
CA GLN A 72 22.45 -2.75 9.45
C GLN A 72 21.77 -1.73 10.38
N GLY A 73 21.47 -2.11 11.61
CA GLY A 73 20.94 -1.21 12.64
C GLY A 73 22.05 -0.49 13.39
N GLU A 74 21.71 0.04 14.54
CA GLU A 74 22.65 0.78 15.38
C GLU A 74 23.83 -0.08 15.85
N SER A 75 24.99 0.54 15.94
CA SER A 75 26.18 -0.10 16.50
C SER A 75 25.97 -0.48 17.95
N SER A 76 26.51 -1.65 18.35
CA SER A 76 26.45 -2.11 19.75
C SER A 76 27.12 -1.11 20.70
N THR A 77 26.60 -1.03 21.91
CA THR A 77 27.24 -0.30 23.01
C THR A 77 28.46 -1.04 23.56
N SER A 78 28.56 -2.34 23.30
CA SER A 78 29.72 -3.17 23.69
C SER A 78 30.81 -3.08 22.64
N ILE A 79 32.10 -3.02 23.06
CA ILE A 79 33.25 -2.83 22.17
C ILE A 79 33.38 -3.91 21.09
N ASN A 80 32.90 -5.13 21.36
CA ASN A 80 32.93 -6.25 20.42
C ASN A 80 31.53 -6.76 20.08
N GLY A 81 30.49 -5.95 20.31
CA GLY A 81 29.10 -6.33 20.02
C GLY A 81 28.78 -6.16 18.55
N ASN A 82 27.98 -7.07 18.02
CA ASN A 82 27.46 -6.94 16.66
C ASN A 82 26.44 -5.80 16.57
N PRO A 83 26.37 -5.09 15.43
CA PRO A 83 25.31 -4.12 15.18
C PRO A 83 23.93 -4.77 15.29
N GLY A 84 22.93 -3.99 15.65
CA GLY A 84 21.53 -4.40 15.60
C GLY A 84 21.04 -4.63 14.17
N ASP A 85 19.81 -5.05 14.03
CA ASP A 85 19.15 -5.19 12.72
C ASP A 85 18.36 -3.93 12.39
N LEU A 86 18.31 -3.62 11.11
CA LEU A 86 17.46 -2.56 10.59
C LEU A 86 16.09 -3.16 10.18
N PHE A 87 15.02 -2.58 10.65
CA PHE A 87 13.67 -2.92 10.25
C PHE A 87 13.10 -1.79 9.38
N ILE A 88 12.59 -2.16 8.21
CA ILE A 88 11.94 -1.26 7.28
C ILE A 88 10.49 -1.69 7.16
N GLU A 89 9.57 -0.79 7.44
CA GLU A 89 8.13 -1.00 7.24
C GLU A 89 7.72 -0.35 5.92
N LEU A 90 7.04 -1.11 5.08
CA LEU A 90 6.59 -0.66 3.77
C LEU A 90 5.17 -0.14 3.88
N ASP A 91 4.96 1.09 3.44
CA ASP A 91 3.66 1.74 3.31
C ASP A 91 3.32 1.86 1.83
N LEU A 92 2.18 1.32 1.40
CA LEU A 92 1.76 1.29 0.01
C LEU A 92 0.77 2.40 -0.28
N GLU A 93 1.14 3.29 -1.17
CA GLU A 93 0.22 4.33 -1.64
C GLU A 93 -0.90 3.73 -2.50
N PRO A 94 -2.16 4.20 -2.32
CA PRO A 94 -3.28 3.74 -3.13
C PRO A 94 -3.09 4.12 -4.61
N HIS A 95 -3.38 3.19 -5.50
CA HIS A 95 -3.30 3.46 -6.94
C HIS A 95 -4.56 4.20 -7.42
N PRO A 96 -4.47 5.14 -8.37
CA PRO A 96 -5.61 5.97 -8.79
C PRO A 96 -6.79 5.19 -9.39
N TRP A 97 -6.58 4.04 -10.00
CA TRP A 97 -7.64 3.24 -10.62
C TRP A 97 -7.62 1.74 -10.32
N PHE A 98 -6.57 1.22 -9.68
CA PHE A 98 -6.54 -0.17 -9.24
C PHE A 98 -6.70 -0.25 -7.72
N GLU A 99 -7.71 -0.99 -7.28
CA GLU A 99 -7.88 -1.40 -5.90
C GLU A 99 -7.35 -2.83 -5.74
N ARG A 100 -6.66 -3.09 -4.65
CA ARG A 100 -6.01 -4.37 -4.42
C ARG A 100 -6.83 -5.26 -3.49
N ASP A 101 -7.11 -6.49 -3.93
CA ASP A 101 -7.68 -7.55 -3.10
C ASP A 101 -6.74 -8.77 -3.11
N GLY A 102 -5.84 -8.83 -2.12
CA GLY A 102 -4.80 -9.85 -2.09
C GLY A 102 -3.87 -9.79 -3.32
N PRO A 103 -3.82 -10.84 -4.17
CA PRO A 103 -3.11 -10.83 -5.44
C PRO A 103 -3.94 -10.24 -6.58
N ASP A 104 -5.27 -10.14 -6.41
CA ASP A 104 -6.18 -9.66 -7.43
C ASP A 104 -6.26 -8.13 -7.44
N LEU A 105 -6.57 -7.59 -8.60
CA LEU A 105 -6.78 -6.17 -8.82
C LEU A 105 -8.21 -5.92 -9.27
N LEU A 106 -8.88 -4.98 -8.63
CA LEU A 106 -10.19 -4.51 -9.00
C LEU A 106 -10.08 -3.12 -9.60
N MET A 107 -10.82 -2.85 -10.67
CA MET A 107 -10.90 -1.53 -11.28
C MET A 107 -12.29 -1.20 -11.76
N ALA A 108 -12.63 0.09 -11.74
CA ALA A 108 -13.83 0.59 -12.38
C ALA A 108 -13.48 1.04 -13.80
N LEU A 109 -14.12 0.45 -14.82
CA LEU A 109 -13.95 0.81 -16.22
C LEU A 109 -15.11 1.71 -16.66
N PRO A 110 -14.89 3.03 -16.78
CA PRO A 110 -15.92 3.95 -17.22
C PRO A 110 -16.12 3.86 -18.75
N LEU A 111 -17.32 3.51 -19.17
CA LEU A 111 -17.72 3.32 -20.57
C LEU A 111 -18.88 4.21 -20.93
N SER A 112 -18.95 4.59 -22.22
CA SER A 112 -20.12 5.27 -22.75
C SER A 112 -21.27 4.27 -22.95
N TYR A 113 -22.49 4.77 -23.09
CA TYR A 113 -23.65 3.94 -23.47
C TYR A 113 -23.39 3.21 -24.80
N ALA A 114 -22.76 3.89 -25.76
CA ALA A 114 -22.43 3.31 -27.06
C ALA A 114 -21.46 2.12 -26.92
N ASP A 115 -20.43 2.25 -26.10
CA ASP A 115 -19.44 1.19 -25.88
C ASP A 115 -20.07 -0.03 -25.21
N LEU A 116 -20.99 0.17 -24.27
CA LEU A 116 -21.71 -0.92 -23.63
C LEU A 116 -22.67 -1.62 -24.58
N SER A 117 -23.34 -0.86 -25.45
CA SER A 117 -24.35 -1.40 -26.39
C SER A 117 -23.72 -2.11 -27.58
N LEU A 118 -22.68 -1.52 -28.16
CA LEU A 118 -22.05 -2.02 -29.40
C LEU A 118 -20.86 -2.94 -29.13
N GLY A 119 -20.36 -2.95 -27.90
CA GLY A 119 -19.09 -3.54 -27.53
C GLY A 119 -17.91 -2.61 -27.88
N ALA A 120 -16.78 -2.83 -27.23
CA ALA A 120 -15.58 -2.06 -27.44
C ALA A 120 -14.32 -2.84 -27.04
N ASP A 121 -13.23 -2.65 -27.80
CA ASP A 121 -11.89 -3.09 -27.39
C ASP A 121 -11.13 -1.89 -26.83
N ILE A 122 -10.69 -1.99 -25.59
CA ILE A 122 -10.09 -0.90 -24.84
C ILE A 122 -8.71 -1.31 -24.37
N GLU A 123 -7.74 -0.45 -24.58
CA GLU A 123 -6.39 -0.60 -24.05
C GLU A 123 -6.19 0.40 -22.90
N ILE A 124 -5.78 -0.11 -21.75
CA ILE A 124 -5.50 0.69 -20.56
C ILE A 124 -4.08 0.44 -20.06
N PRO A 125 -3.41 1.45 -19.49
CA PRO A 125 -2.12 1.26 -18.86
C PRO A 125 -2.21 0.25 -17.71
N HIS A 126 -1.24 -0.66 -17.65
CA HIS A 126 -1.14 -1.66 -16.59
C HIS A 126 0.14 -1.47 -15.77
N LEU A 127 0.19 -2.07 -14.58
CA LEU A 127 1.32 -1.97 -13.66
C LEU A 127 2.63 -2.58 -14.21
N ASP A 128 2.54 -3.50 -15.17
CA ASP A 128 3.68 -4.22 -15.77
C ASP A 128 4.27 -3.52 -17.00
N SER A 129 4.00 -2.26 -17.24
CA SER A 129 4.46 -1.51 -18.42
C SER A 129 3.95 -2.06 -19.78
N GLN A 130 3.06 -3.04 -19.77
CA GLN A 130 2.34 -3.54 -20.94
C GLN A 130 0.88 -3.16 -20.81
N ASP A 131 0.31 -2.59 -21.86
CA ASP A 131 -1.10 -2.23 -21.84
C ASP A 131 -1.99 -3.46 -21.67
N LEU A 132 -3.06 -3.30 -20.90
CA LEU A 132 -4.06 -4.30 -20.67
C LEU A 132 -5.19 -4.11 -21.69
N ARG A 133 -5.39 -5.11 -22.53
CA ARG A 133 -6.48 -5.11 -23.51
C ARG A 133 -7.71 -5.77 -22.91
N ILE A 134 -8.83 -5.04 -22.95
CA ILE A 134 -10.12 -5.44 -22.42
C ILE A 134 -11.13 -5.42 -23.57
N SER A 135 -11.70 -6.57 -23.88
CA SER A 135 -12.79 -6.67 -24.85
C SER A 135 -14.13 -6.66 -24.13
N VAL A 136 -14.93 -5.65 -24.40
CA VAL A 136 -16.27 -5.48 -23.82
C VAL A 136 -17.29 -6.07 -24.80
N PRO A 137 -18.05 -7.10 -24.41
CA PRO A 137 -19.08 -7.67 -25.28
C PRO A 137 -20.20 -6.67 -25.58
N PRO A 138 -20.82 -6.73 -26.77
CA PRO A 138 -22.00 -5.92 -27.06
C PRO A 138 -23.18 -6.32 -26.16
N GLY A 139 -23.97 -5.33 -25.75
CA GLY A 139 -25.09 -5.52 -24.84
C GLY A 139 -24.72 -5.68 -23.36
N SER A 140 -23.47 -5.35 -22.99
CA SER A 140 -23.01 -5.32 -21.61
C SER A 140 -23.77 -4.30 -20.78
N ARG A 141 -23.97 -4.60 -19.49
CA ARG A 141 -24.72 -3.74 -18.57
C ARG A 141 -23.78 -3.06 -17.56
N PRO A 142 -24.13 -1.86 -17.08
CA PRO A 142 -23.43 -1.27 -15.94
C PRO A 142 -23.49 -2.21 -14.73
N GLY A 143 -22.32 -2.51 -14.14
CA GLY A 143 -22.18 -3.46 -13.05
C GLY A 143 -21.68 -4.85 -13.48
N ASP A 144 -21.72 -5.17 -14.76
CA ASP A 144 -21.08 -6.39 -15.27
C ASP A 144 -19.58 -6.36 -15.02
N THR A 145 -18.97 -7.54 -14.88
CA THR A 145 -17.55 -7.69 -14.59
C THR A 145 -16.86 -8.47 -15.69
N ILE A 146 -15.67 -8.01 -16.08
CA ILE A 146 -14.79 -8.71 -17.00
C ILE A 146 -13.56 -9.16 -16.22
N LEU A 147 -13.34 -10.48 -16.20
CA LEU A 147 -12.18 -11.09 -15.56
C LEU A 147 -11.06 -11.28 -16.58
N ILE A 148 -9.88 -10.78 -16.23
CA ILE A 148 -8.66 -10.94 -17.04
C ILE A 148 -7.68 -11.75 -16.20
N PRO A 149 -7.49 -13.05 -16.49
CA PRO A 149 -6.65 -13.93 -15.71
C PRO A 149 -5.17 -13.57 -15.85
N ASP A 150 -4.38 -13.92 -14.84
CA ASP A 150 -2.91 -13.78 -14.80
C ASP A 150 -2.37 -12.36 -15.00
N ARG A 151 -3.22 -11.35 -14.81
CA ARG A 151 -2.87 -9.93 -14.92
C ARG A 151 -2.88 -9.19 -13.57
N GLY A 152 -3.16 -9.88 -12.48
CA GLY A 152 -3.04 -9.34 -11.13
C GLY A 152 -1.60 -9.28 -10.63
N LEU A 153 -1.44 -9.11 -9.33
CA LEU A 153 -0.14 -9.07 -8.66
C LEU A 153 0.43 -10.48 -8.49
N PRO A 154 1.76 -10.63 -8.45
CA PRO A 154 2.39 -11.90 -8.09
C PRO A 154 1.97 -12.34 -6.69
N SER A 155 1.68 -13.64 -6.54
CA SER A 155 1.38 -14.23 -5.24
C SER A 155 2.67 -14.47 -4.45
N HIS A 156 2.58 -14.42 -3.10
CA HIS A 156 3.71 -14.78 -2.22
C HIS A 156 4.28 -16.19 -2.42
N ARG A 157 3.54 -17.08 -3.11
CA ARG A 157 3.94 -18.46 -3.37
C ARG A 157 4.80 -18.64 -4.63
N GLY A 158 5.17 -17.56 -5.30
CA GLY A 158 6.04 -17.59 -6.48
C GLY A 158 5.56 -16.62 -7.57
N ILE A 159 6.50 -16.18 -8.38
CA ILE A 159 6.27 -15.21 -9.48
C ILE A 159 5.34 -15.82 -10.55
N GLN A 160 5.23 -17.14 -10.63
CA GLN A 160 4.42 -17.85 -11.64
C GLN A 160 2.91 -17.82 -11.35
N ASN A 161 2.50 -17.60 -10.10
CA ASN A 161 1.09 -17.51 -9.72
C ASN A 161 0.70 -16.04 -9.54
N ARG A 162 0.12 -15.47 -10.57
CA ARG A 162 -0.44 -14.12 -10.55
C ARG A 162 -1.93 -14.17 -10.24
N GLY A 163 -2.44 -13.14 -9.62
CA GLY A 163 -3.87 -12.91 -9.50
C GLY A 163 -4.47 -12.46 -10.83
N SER A 164 -5.73 -12.11 -10.79
CA SER A 164 -6.52 -11.64 -11.93
C SER A 164 -6.77 -10.13 -11.82
N VAL A 165 -7.13 -9.50 -12.94
CA VAL A 165 -7.73 -8.16 -12.95
C VAL A 165 -9.23 -8.32 -13.18
N THR A 166 -10.05 -7.73 -12.31
CA THR A 166 -11.50 -7.66 -12.46
C THR A 166 -11.88 -6.23 -12.83
N ALA A 167 -12.38 -6.02 -14.05
CA ALA A 167 -12.90 -4.75 -14.50
C ALA A 167 -14.42 -4.70 -14.30
N VAL A 168 -14.90 -3.77 -13.47
CA VAL A 168 -16.32 -3.51 -13.26
C VAL A 168 -16.77 -2.43 -14.22
N LEU A 169 -17.70 -2.74 -15.12
CA LEU A 169 -18.21 -1.82 -16.13
C LEU A 169 -19.09 -0.74 -15.46
N LYS A 170 -18.73 0.52 -15.68
CA LYS A 170 -19.51 1.66 -15.15
C LYS A 170 -19.94 2.57 -16.28
N LEU A 171 -21.19 2.97 -16.27
CA LEU A 171 -21.69 3.95 -17.23
C LEU A 171 -21.11 5.35 -16.91
N ALA A 172 -20.35 5.89 -17.85
CA ALA A 172 -19.85 7.24 -17.77
C ALA A 172 -20.75 8.20 -18.56
N MET A 173 -21.30 9.18 -17.87
CA MET A 173 -22.12 10.21 -18.48
C MET A 173 -21.27 11.42 -18.84
N PRO A 174 -21.35 11.94 -20.09
CA PRO A 174 -20.62 13.13 -20.49
C PRO A 174 -21.09 14.35 -19.69
N LYS A 175 -20.14 15.14 -19.20
CA LYS A 175 -20.43 16.37 -18.42
C LYS A 175 -21.19 17.44 -19.24
N LYS A 176 -20.97 17.48 -20.57
CA LYS A 176 -21.63 18.43 -21.49
C LYS A 176 -22.02 17.69 -22.76
N ASN A 177 -23.27 17.86 -23.19
CA ASN A 177 -23.76 17.34 -24.47
C ASN A 177 -23.85 18.48 -25.48
N SER A 178 -23.19 18.34 -26.63
CA SER A 178 -23.35 19.24 -27.75
C SER A 178 -24.79 19.17 -28.33
N ARG A 179 -25.22 20.21 -29.07
CA ARG A 179 -26.55 20.21 -29.71
C ARG A 179 -26.75 18.99 -30.66
N LYS A 180 -25.68 18.61 -31.40
CA LYS A 180 -25.68 17.45 -32.28
C LYS A 180 -25.84 16.14 -31.49
N MET A 181 -25.16 16.03 -30.37
CA MET A 181 -25.23 14.83 -29.50
C MET A 181 -26.61 14.68 -28.87
N ARG A 182 -27.20 15.77 -28.40
CA ARG A 182 -28.59 15.75 -27.85
C ARG A 182 -29.59 15.26 -28.87
N LYS A 183 -29.47 15.68 -30.16
CA LYS A 183 -30.37 15.24 -31.22
C LYS A 183 -30.26 13.72 -31.42
N LYS A 184 -29.02 13.19 -31.54
CA LYS A 184 -28.82 11.74 -31.69
C LYS A 184 -29.32 10.94 -30.48
N ILE A 185 -29.08 11.43 -29.27
CA ILE A 185 -29.59 10.76 -28.05
C ILE A 185 -31.12 10.78 -28.02
N SER A 186 -31.77 11.84 -28.53
CA SER A 186 -33.22 11.89 -28.64
C SER A 186 -33.74 10.86 -29.64
N GLU A 187 -33.11 10.73 -30.80
CA GLU A 187 -33.45 9.72 -31.81
C GLU A 187 -33.35 8.29 -31.21
N ILE A 188 -32.22 7.98 -30.56
CA ILE A 188 -32.05 6.67 -29.90
C ILE A 188 -33.12 6.45 -28.82
N ARG A 189 -33.46 7.48 -28.03
CA ARG A 189 -34.51 7.34 -27.02
C ARG A 189 -35.84 6.98 -27.64
N ASP A 190 -36.20 7.65 -28.74
CA ASP A 190 -37.49 7.47 -29.42
C ASP A 190 -37.58 6.04 -30.02
N GLU A 191 -36.48 5.52 -30.61
CA GLU A 191 -36.37 4.13 -31.07
C GLU A 191 -36.47 3.12 -29.93
N MET A 192 -35.80 3.36 -28.80
CA MET A 192 -35.84 2.47 -27.62
C MET A 192 -37.23 2.45 -26.93
N GLU A 193 -38.02 3.52 -27.03
CA GLU A 193 -39.37 3.54 -26.41
C GLU A 193 -40.32 2.54 -27.10
N GLU A 194 -40.11 2.17 -28.36
CA GLU A 194 -40.90 1.16 -29.08
C GLU A 194 -40.59 -0.29 -28.63
N GLU A 195 -39.34 -0.56 -28.17
CA GLU A 195 -38.91 -1.91 -27.74
C GLU A 195 -39.19 -2.23 -26.26
N LEU A 196 -39.53 -1.21 -25.45
CA LEU A 196 -39.57 -1.31 -23.99
C LEU A 196 -40.92 -1.84 -23.44
N GLU A 197 -41.45 -2.95 -23.94
CA GLU A 197 -42.67 -3.63 -23.39
C GLU A 197 -42.36 -4.62 -22.24
N THR A 198 -41.17 -4.63 -21.66
CA THR A 198 -40.84 -5.55 -20.56
C THR A 198 -41.42 -5.11 -19.21
N LEU A 199 -41.63 -6.08 -18.31
CA LEU A 199 -42.24 -5.85 -16.99
C LEU A 199 -41.54 -4.79 -16.14
N GLU A 200 -40.20 -4.69 -16.26
CA GLU A 200 -39.38 -3.71 -15.56
C GLU A 200 -39.66 -2.26 -16.00
N ASN A 201 -40.10 -2.08 -17.24
CA ASN A 201 -40.37 -0.77 -17.81
C ASN A 201 -41.83 -0.32 -17.59
N ARG A 202 -42.76 -1.23 -17.17
CA ARG A 202 -44.15 -0.86 -16.81
C ARG A 202 -44.18 0.20 -15.71
N ILE A 203 -43.25 0.12 -14.72
CA ILE A 203 -43.14 1.10 -13.63
C ILE A 203 -42.79 2.48 -14.18
N LEU A 204 -41.80 2.56 -15.11
CA LEU A 204 -41.39 3.81 -15.72
C LEU A 204 -42.48 4.40 -16.64
N LEU A 205 -43.17 3.56 -17.38
CA LEU A 205 -44.31 3.96 -18.23
C LEU A 205 -45.49 4.52 -17.40
N GLU A 206 -45.75 3.88 -16.26
CA GLU A 206 -46.81 4.33 -15.35
C GLU A 206 -46.46 5.63 -14.63
N ALA A 207 -45.19 5.79 -14.24
CA ALA A 207 -44.66 7.04 -13.67
C ALA A 207 -44.72 8.20 -14.69
N LYS A 208 -44.43 7.94 -15.98
CA LYS A 208 -44.58 8.93 -17.06
C LYS A 208 -46.05 9.33 -17.28
N LYS A 209 -46.99 8.40 -17.26
CA LYS A 209 -48.45 8.68 -17.36
C LYS A 209 -48.90 9.63 -16.26
N ARG A 210 -48.49 9.41 -15.02
CA ARG A 210 -48.84 10.25 -13.86
C ARG A 210 -48.27 11.66 -13.90
N ARG A 211 -47.17 11.89 -14.64
CA ARG A 211 -46.57 13.24 -14.81
C ARG A 211 -47.27 14.04 -15.92
N ARG A 212 -48.05 13.41 -16.79
CA ARG A 212 -48.78 14.06 -17.88
C ARG A 212 -50.24 14.33 -17.56
N SER A 213 -50.75 13.82 -16.44
CA SER A 213 -52.06 14.15 -15.84
C SER A 213 -51.86 15.17 -14.71
#